data_a96c6d1792a241e595935561cdc9a1ef
#
_entry.id   a96c6d1792a241e595935561cdc9a1ef
#
_cell.length_a   1.000
_cell.length_b   1.000
_cell.length_c   1.000
_cell.angle_alpha   90.00
_cell.angle_beta   90.00
_cell.angle_gamma   90.00
#
_symmetry.space_group_name_H-M   'P 1'
#
loop_
_entity.id
_entity.type
_entity.pdbx_description
1 polymer ?
#
loop_
_entity_poly.entity_id
_entity_poly.type
_entity_poly.pdbx_seq_one_letter_code
_entity_poly.pdbx_strand_id
1 'polypeptide(L)'
;MSWKSNPRAVLIALLVIHILAHIDRNMVLGFSPQITRDLALSNAQYGFLTGAVWVLSFGVMALFMGTLADRFSRTRVMAAGILVWSACTAASGMAHSFEQMALARFFVASGEAALVPAAVSLLAELFSAERRGGAMGVFFMGIPLGIGLSFLLAGSFESQGWRSTFTALGVAGVMVALPLVLLRDHRGTKDEAPRGAPFRQQVRNVFAVLRSSRTIQAAIAGFVLAHMAFVGLAFMQLWLVRERGFDPGQIARQIGGLQILFGVLGSLVGGVLGDRFARRMAGGHAGFMATLVVLCAPLMIASRFVPAGSPLLYVGLCASFFLPLALYGPALAVIQGHTPAQMRSTVTGVTMLLINVVAIAIGNLAAGAVSDRLAAGGSTSPLTTVLLATDVFSVIAGVFFILAARGPKVMGAQTPIAAH
;
A
#
# COMPACT_ATOMS: atom_id res chain seq x y z
N MET A 1 13.96 18.47 -23.74
CA MET A 1 12.51 18.73 -23.72
C MET A 1 12.11 19.20 -22.34
N SER A 2 11.32 20.26 -22.22
CA SER A 2 10.82 20.76 -20.93
C SER A 2 9.63 19.89 -20.51
N TRP A 3 9.65 19.32 -19.29
CA TRP A 3 8.54 18.57 -18.72
C TRP A 3 7.21 19.34 -18.71
N LYS A 4 7.29 20.67 -18.62
CA LYS A 4 6.11 21.56 -18.58
C LYS A 4 5.31 21.55 -19.89
N SER A 5 5.87 21.07 -20.98
CA SER A 5 5.21 21.09 -22.29
C SER A 5 4.11 20.02 -22.43
N ASN A 6 4.16 18.91 -21.65
CA ASN A 6 3.14 17.86 -21.72
C ASN A 6 2.87 17.20 -20.36
N PRO A 7 2.03 17.82 -19.49
CA PRO A 7 1.71 17.30 -18.17
C PRO A 7 1.13 15.87 -18.17
N ARG A 8 0.38 15.52 -19.22
CA ARG A 8 -0.23 14.18 -19.35
C ARG A 8 0.82 13.11 -19.61
N ALA A 9 1.81 13.39 -20.46
CA ALA A 9 2.90 12.45 -20.71
C ALA A 9 3.74 12.20 -19.45
N VAL A 10 3.98 13.26 -18.67
CA VAL A 10 4.66 13.14 -17.36
C VAL A 10 3.86 12.29 -16.39
N LEU A 11 2.54 12.49 -16.30
CA LEU A 11 1.66 11.68 -15.45
C LEU A 11 1.71 10.20 -15.85
N ILE A 12 1.64 9.89 -17.14
CA ILE A 12 1.73 8.51 -17.64
C ILE A 12 3.09 7.90 -17.32
N ALA A 13 4.19 8.65 -17.53
CA ALA A 13 5.53 8.17 -17.18
C ALA A 13 5.66 7.88 -15.67
N LEU A 14 5.17 8.77 -14.82
CA LEU A 14 5.16 8.57 -13.37
C LEU A 14 4.27 7.39 -12.95
N LEU A 15 3.13 7.20 -13.60
CA LEU A 15 2.27 6.03 -13.38
C LEU A 15 3.01 4.73 -13.74
N VAL A 16 3.68 4.67 -14.89
CA VAL A 16 4.46 3.49 -15.31
C VAL A 16 5.58 3.19 -14.30
N ILE A 17 6.30 4.21 -13.83
CA ILE A 17 7.34 4.05 -12.81
C ILE A 17 6.73 3.56 -11.49
N HIS A 18 5.56 4.08 -11.10
CA HIS A 18 4.87 3.67 -9.89
C HIS A 18 4.36 2.22 -9.97
N ILE A 19 3.85 1.81 -11.14
CA ILE A 19 3.51 0.41 -11.42
C ILE A 19 4.76 -0.47 -11.28
N LEU A 20 5.89 -0.08 -11.89
CA LEU A 20 7.14 -0.83 -11.83
C LEU A 20 7.64 -0.98 -10.38
N ALA A 21 7.61 0.08 -9.58
CA ALA A 21 7.96 0.02 -8.15
C ALA A 21 7.07 -0.98 -7.39
N HIS A 22 5.77 -0.99 -7.65
CA HIS A 22 4.86 -1.95 -7.01
C HIS A 22 5.01 -3.37 -7.54
N ILE A 23 5.37 -3.57 -8.81
CA ILE A 23 5.74 -4.90 -9.35
C ILE A 23 6.95 -5.41 -8.58
N ASP A 24 8.02 -4.62 -8.51
CA ASP A 24 9.27 -4.97 -7.84
C ASP A 24 9.05 -5.33 -6.37
N ARG A 25 8.35 -4.46 -5.64
CA ARG A 25 8.03 -4.67 -4.23
C ARG A 25 7.26 -5.98 -3.99
N ASN A 26 6.27 -6.28 -4.81
CA ASN A 26 5.32 -7.38 -4.58
C ASN A 26 5.73 -8.68 -5.29
N MET A 27 6.79 -8.68 -6.11
CA MET A 27 7.27 -9.89 -6.77
C MET A 27 7.62 -11.02 -5.78
N VAL A 28 8.10 -10.67 -4.57
CA VAL A 28 8.34 -11.63 -3.48
C VAL A 28 7.06 -12.38 -3.09
N LEU A 29 5.89 -11.73 -3.16
CA LEU A 29 4.61 -12.36 -2.83
C LEU A 29 4.21 -13.39 -3.88
N GLY A 30 4.37 -13.04 -5.17
CA GLY A 30 4.03 -13.94 -6.27
C GLY A 30 4.93 -15.16 -6.35
N PHE A 31 6.21 -15.04 -6.01
CA PHE A 31 7.16 -16.15 -5.95
C PHE A 31 7.35 -16.74 -4.55
N SER A 32 6.48 -16.39 -3.59
CA SER A 32 6.65 -16.82 -2.19
C SER A 32 6.83 -18.33 -2.00
N PRO A 33 6.13 -19.25 -2.73
CA PRO A 33 6.37 -20.68 -2.58
C PRO A 33 7.77 -21.12 -3.01
N GLN A 34 8.30 -20.54 -4.09
CA GLN A 34 9.64 -20.86 -4.57
C GLN A 34 10.72 -20.27 -3.65
N ILE A 35 10.61 -18.97 -3.32
CA ILE A 35 11.59 -18.25 -2.49
C ILE A 35 11.70 -18.91 -1.10
N THR A 36 10.56 -19.20 -0.46
CA THR A 36 10.56 -19.81 0.88
C THR A 36 11.15 -21.21 0.88
N ARG A 37 10.93 -21.99 -0.18
CA ARG A 37 11.52 -23.31 -0.35
C ARG A 37 13.03 -23.23 -0.61
N ASP A 38 13.44 -22.42 -1.59
CA ASP A 38 14.83 -22.36 -2.09
C ASP A 38 15.80 -21.75 -1.07
N LEU A 39 15.33 -20.80 -0.25
CA LEU A 39 16.10 -20.18 0.83
C LEU A 39 15.81 -20.79 2.20
N ALA A 40 15.02 -21.88 2.27
CA ALA A 40 14.61 -22.58 3.49
C ALA A 40 14.06 -21.62 4.56
N LEU A 41 13.24 -20.63 4.16
CA LEU A 41 12.72 -19.61 5.06
C LEU A 41 11.59 -20.14 5.96
N SER A 42 11.65 -19.81 7.24
CA SER A 42 10.47 -19.89 8.11
C SER A 42 9.41 -18.86 7.68
N ASN A 43 8.16 -19.06 8.08
CA ASN A 43 7.10 -18.09 7.81
C ASN A 43 7.35 -16.76 8.54
N ALA A 44 8.02 -16.77 9.71
CA ALA A 44 8.46 -15.57 10.40
C ALA A 44 9.51 -14.77 9.59
N GLN A 45 10.51 -15.46 9.04
CA GLN A 45 11.50 -14.83 8.15
C GLN A 45 10.86 -14.26 6.89
N TYR A 46 9.93 -14.99 6.28
CA TYR A 46 9.15 -14.50 5.14
C TYR A 46 8.31 -13.26 5.52
N GLY A 47 7.62 -13.28 6.66
CA GLY A 47 6.86 -12.13 7.19
C GLY A 47 7.76 -10.92 7.46
N PHE A 48 8.99 -11.13 7.95
CA PHE A 48 9.99 -10.08 8.11
C PHE A 48 10.38 -9.45 6.76
N LEU A 49 10.65 -10.27 5.74
CA LEU A 49 10.99 -9.80 4.40
C LEU A 49 9.88 -8.98 3.73
N THR A 50 8.63 -9.42 3.89
CA THR A 50 7.48 -8.78 3.23
C THR A 50 6.93 -7.58 3.99
N GLY A 51 7.30 -7.41 5.26
CA GLY A 51 6.81 -6.33 6.13
C GLY A 51 7.92 -5.47 6.72
N ALA A 52 8.59 -5.97 7.76
CA ALA A 52 9.47 -5.18 8.61
C ALA A 52 10.69 -4.60 7.86
N VAL A 53 11.32 -5.36 6.96
CA VAL A 53 12.46 -4.89 6.16
C VAL A 53 12.10 -3.63 5.39
N TRP A 54 10.94 -3.66 4.70
CA TRP A 54 10.50 -2.52 3.91
C TRP A 54 10.17 -1.31 4.79
N VAL A 55 9.43 -1.51 5.88
CA VAL A 55 9.02 -0.42 6.78
C VAL A 55 10.21 0.24 7.45
N LEU A 56 11.18 -0.53 7.93
CA LEU A 56 12.41 -0.02 8.55
C LEU A 56 13.22 0.82 7.57
N SER A 57 13.46 0.29 6.38
CA SER A 57 14.23 1.00 5.36
C SER A 57 13.51 2.24 4.85
N PHE A 58 12.25 2.08 4.41
CA PHE A 58 11.46 3.17 3.87
C PHE A 58 11.24 4.29 4.89
N GLY A 59 10.96 3.94 6.14
CA GLY A 59 10.74 4.91 7.22
C GLY A 59 11.97 5.78 7.50
N VAL A 60 13.15 5.17 7.54
CA VAL A 60 14.42 5.89 7.72
C VAL A 60 14.72 6.74 6.48
N MET A 61 14.64 6.15 5.29
CA MET A 61 15.08 6.80 4.07
C MET A 61 14.11 7.88 3.57
N ALA A 62 12.81 7.80 3.87
CA ALA A 62 11.84 8.81 3.47
C ALA A 62 12.18 10.20 4.04
N LEU A 63 12.75 10.27 5.25
CA LEU A 63 13.21 11.53 5.86
C LEU A 63 14.37 12.14 5.06
N PHE A 64 15.34 11.32 4.66
CA PHE A 64 16.49 11.78 3.87
C PHE A 64 16.08 12.11 2.43
N MET A 65 15.26 11.28 1.81
CA MET A 65 14.84 11.49 0.41
C MET A 65 13.95 12.73 0.24
N GLY A 66 13.13 13.06 1.25
CA GLY A 66 12.39 14.33 1.25
C GLY A 66 13.33 15.54 1.21
N THR A 67 14.37 15.56 2.05
CA THR A 67 15.36 16.64 2.07
C THR A 67 16.22 16.68 0.81
N LEU A 68 16.59 15.52 0.26
CA LEU A 68 17.32 15.41 -1.01
C LEU A 68 16.47 15.93 -2.18
N ALA A 69 15.21 15.52 -2.25
CA ALA A 69 14.27 15.99 -3.26
C ALA A 69 14.03 17.50 -3.14
N ASP A 70 14.22 18.10 -1.97
CA ASP A 70 14.13 19.56 -1.79
C ASP A 70 15.39 20.30 -2.21
N ARG A 71 16.56 19.71 -2.13
CA ARG A 71 17.85 20.35 -2.47
C ARG A 71 18.30 20.10 -3.92
N PHE A 72 17.99 18.91 -4.45
CA PHE A 72 18.44 18.47 -5.77
C PHE A 72 17.28 18.40 -6.77
N SER A 73 17.58 18.18 -8.05
CA SER A 73 16.58 17.92 -9.09
C SER A 73 15.75 16.68 -8.74
N ARG A 74 14.42 16.83 -8.70
CA ARG A 74 13.47 15.74 -8.38
C ARG A 74 13.64 14.57 -9.35
N THR A 75 13.88 14.85 -10.63
CA THR A 75 14.09 13.81 -11.65
C THR A 75 15.36 13.04 -11.42
N ARG A 76 16.46 13.72 -11.04
CA ARG A 76 17.73 13.04 -10.71
C ARG A 76 17.62 12.22 -9.42
N VAL A 77 16.93 12.73 -8.40
CA VAL A 77 16.68 11.98 -7.16
C VAL A 77 15.83 10.75 -7.43
N MET A 78 14.77 10.86 -8.23
CA MET A 78 14.00 9.69 -8.67
C MET A 78 14.85 8.71 -9.47
N ALA A 79 15.63 9.19 -10.45
CA ALA A 79 16.49 8.32 -11.25
C ALA A 79 17.51 7.57 -10.39
N ALA A 80 18.18 8.25 -9.44
CA ALA A 80 19.10 7.62 -8.49
C ALA A 80 18.37 6.56 -7.64
N GLY A 81 17.17 6.87 -7.12
CA GLY A 81 16.35 5.91 -6.40
C GLY A 81 16.03 4.69 -7.24
N ILE A 82 15.60 4.89 -8.51
CA ILE A 82 15.29 3.78 -9.43
C ILE A 82 16.54 2.92 -9.69
N LEU A 83 17.71 3.51 -9.92
CA LEU A 83 18.95 2.78 -10.12
C LEU A 83 19.31 1.93 -8.89
N VAL A 84 19.19 2.50 -7.68
CA VAL A 84 19.47 1.78 -6.43
C VAL A 84 18.52 0.61 -6.28
N TRP A 85 17.19 0.83 -6.35
CA TRP A 85 16.25 -0.29 -6.17
C TRP A 85 16.41 -1.35 -7.25
N SER A 86 16.62 -0.94 -8.52
CA SER A 86 16.77 -1.89 -9.64
C SER A 86 18.01 -2.75 -9.52
N ALA A 87 19.15 -2.15 -9.14
CA ALA A 87 20.37 -2.91 -8.85
C ALA A 87 20.16 -3.89 -7.69
N CYS A 88 19.47 -3.46 -6.62
CA CYS A 88 19.19 -4.30 -5.47
C CYS A 88 18.11 -5.35 -5.76
N THR A 89 17.21 -5.11 -6.71
CA THR A 89 16.29 -6.14 -7.21
C THR A 89 17.04 -7.22 -7.98
N ALA A 90 17.97 -6.86 -8.86
CA ALA A 90 18.83 -7.84 -9.49
C ALA A 90 19.66 -8.62 -8.45
N ALA A 91 20.22 -7.92 -7.44
CA ALA A 91 20.94 -8.56 -6.33
C ALA A 91 20.03 -9.50 -5.51
N SER A 92 18.73 -9.18 -5.35
CA SER A 92 17.76 -10.10 -4.73
C SER A 92 17.67 -11.42 -5.49
N GLY A 93 17.72 -11.40 -6.83
CA GLY A 93 17.77 -12.61 -7.67
C GLY A 93 19.02 -13.46 -7.47
N MET A 94 20.10 -12.89 -6.94
CA MET A 94 21.37 -13.56 -6.65
C MET A 94 21.48 -14.04 -5.20
N ALA A 95 20.45 -13.84 -4.37
CA ALA A 95 20.50 -14.19 -2.95
C ALA A 95 20.47 -15.72 -2.75
N HIS A 96 21.33 -16.21 -1.86
CA HIS A 96 21.43 -17.62 -1.45
C HIS A 96 21.12 -17.84 0.04
N SER A 97 20.83 -16.75 0.79
CA SER A 97 20.45 -16.81 2.19
C SER A 97 19.39 -15.77 2.53
N PHE A 98 18.74 -15.94 3.69
CA PHE A 98 17.81 -14.95 4.25
C PHE A 98 18.45 -13.58 4.39
N GLU A 99 19.69 -13.50 4.92
CA GLU A 99 20.38 -12.25 5.20
C GLU A 99 20.69 -11.48 3.90
N GLN A 100 21.13 -12.20 2.85
CA GLN A 100 21.40 -11.59 1.54
C GLN A 100 20.09 -11.03 0.94
N MET A 101 19.02 -11.81 0.98
CA MET A 101 17.71 -11.35 0.51
C MET A 101 17.21 -10.15 1.33
N ALA A 102 17.31 -10.20 2.67
CA ALA A 102 16.87 -9.12 3.55
C ALA A 102 17.67 -7.84 3.30
N LEU A 103 19.00 -7.93 3.12
CA LEU A 103 19.84 -6.79 2.83
C LEU A 103 19.51 -6.17 1.46
N ALA A 104 19.35 -6.99 0.43
CA ALA A 104 18.98 -6.53 -0.89
C ALA A 104 17.60 -5.83 -0.86
N ARG A 105 16.60 -6.43 -0.21
CA ARG A 105 15.25 -5.86 -0.07
C ARG A 105 15.23 -4.58 0.78
N PHE A 106 16.11 -4.46 1.77
CA PHE A 106 16.29 -3.22 2.53
C PHE A 106 16.68 -2.05 1.60
N PHE A 107 17.66 -2.25 0.73
CA PHE A 107 18.08 -1.21 -0.21
C PHE A 107 17.08 -0.99 -1.36
N VAL A 108 16.31 -1.99 -1.78
CA VAL A 108 15.18 -1.77 -2.68
C VAL A 108 14.22 -0.74 -2.08
N ALA A 109 13.79 -0.93 -0.84
CA ALA A 109 12.89 -0.01 -0.17
C ALA A 109 13.49 1.40 0.03
N SER A 110 14.82 1.48 0.24
CA SER A 110 15.55 2.75 0.29
C SER A 110 15.42 3.55 -1.00
N GLY A 111 15.58 2.88 -2.14
CA GLY A 111 15.44 3.50 -3.47
C GLY A 111 14.00 3.94 -3.75
N GLU A 112 13.01 3.09 -3.41
CA GLU A 112 11.59 3.40 -3.59
C GLU A 112 11.13 4.64 -2.81
N ALA A 113 11.75 4.94 -1.67
CA ALA A 113 11.43 6.09 -0.84
C ALA A 113 11.60 7.44 -1.56
N ALA A 114 12.40 7.49 -2.63
CA ALA A 114 12.60 8.69 -3.44
C ALA A 114 11.43 9.02 -4.36
N LEU A 115 10.62 8.01 -4.77
CA LEU A 115 9.64 8.15 -5.85
C LEU A 115 8.44 9.01 -5.47
N VAL A 116 7.70 8.60 -4.44
CA VAL A 116 6.38 9.18 -4.15
C VAL A 116 6.46 10.67 -3.77
N PRO A 117 7.37 11.12 -2.88
CA PRO A 117 7.47 12.54 -2.55
C PRO A 117 7.82 13.41 -3.76
N ALA A 118 8.76 12.96 -4.59
CA ALA A 118 9.19 13.68 -5.78
C ALA A 118 8.09 13.72 -6.85
N ALA A 119 7.40 12.60 -7.11
CA ALA A 119 6.30 12.50 -8.07
C ALA A 119 5.10 13.36 -7.66
N VAL A 120 4.67 13.29 -6.40
CA VAL A 120 3.55 14.08 -5.87
C VAL A 120 3.86 15.58 -5.96
N SER A 121 5.08 16.01 -5.60
CA SER A 121 5.52 17.40 -5.73
C SER A 121 5.50 17.86 -7.19
N LEU A 122 5.95 17.02 -8.12
CA LEU A 122 5.97 17.34 -9.55
C LEU A 122 4.54 17.45 -10.13
N LEU A 123 3.66 16.50 -9.79
CA LEU A 123 2.25 16.54 -10.22
C LEU A 123 1.50 17.75 -9.66
N ALA A 124 1.81 18.16 -8.42
CA ALA A 124 1.21 19.33 -7.81
C ALA A 124 1.60 20.64 -8.51
N GLU A 125 2.77 20.68 -9.14
CA GLU A 125 3.25 21.83 -9.94
C GLU A 125 2.65 21.83 -11.36
N LEU A 126 2.48 20.62 -11.97
CA LEU A 126 2.05 20.48 -13.36
C LEU A 126 0.54 20.62 -13.56
N PHE A 127 -0.26 20.33 -12.53
CA PHE A 127 -1.72 20.34 -12.61
C PHE A 127 -2.32 21.45 -11.75
N SER A 128 -3.34 22.14 -12.29
CA SER A 128 -4.11 23.13 -11.52
C SER A 128 -4.85 22.49 -10.34
N ALA A 129 -5.24 23.29 -9.36
CA ALA A 129 -5.90 22.80 -8.14
C ALA A 129 -7.12 21.93 -8.44
N GLU A 130 -7.89 22.28 -9.48
CA GLU A 130 -9.13 21.55 -9.88
C GLU A 130 -8.83 20.17 -10.50
N ARG A 131 -7.69 20.02 -11.18
CA ARG A 131 -7.29 18.79 -11.90
C ARG A 131 -6.32 17.93 -11.11
N ARG A 132 -5.72 18.47 -10.06
CA ARG A 132 -4.70 17.80 -9.25
C ARG A 132 -5.20 16.51 -8.61
N GLY A 133 -6.44 16.52 -8.07
CA GLY A 133 -7.06 15.35 -7.48
C GLY A 133 -7.17 14.18 -8.46
N GLY A 134 -7.62 14.45 -9.69
CA GLY A 134 -7.69 13.45 -10.75
C GLY A 134 -6.30 12.91 -11.15
N ALA A 135 -5.30 13.79 -11.29
CA ALA A 135 -3.93 13.37 -11.61
C ALA A 135 -3.32 12.48 -10.51
N MET A 136 -3.54 12.83 -9.23
CA MET A 136 -3.11 11.99 -8.11
C MET A 136 -3.84 10.64 -8.11
N GLY A 137 -5.16 10.62 -8.37
CA GLY A 137 -5.94 9.39 -8.49
C GLY A 137 -5.34 8.46 -9.55
N VAL A 138 -5.05 8.98 -10.75
CA VAL A 138 -4.40 8.21 -11.82
C VAL A 138 -3.02 7.70 -11.39
N PHE A 139 -2.19 8.52 -10.76
CA PHE A 139 -0.87 8.11 -10.26
C PHE A 139 -0.98 6.96 -9.26
N PHE A 140 -1.91 7.05 -8.29
CA PHE A 140 -2.08 6.02 -7.27
C PHE A 140 -2.77 4.73 -7.77
N MET A 141 -3.33 4.72 -8.99
CA MET A 141 -3.72 3.47 -9.66
C MET A 141 -2.53 2.53 -9.90
N GLY A 142 -1.31 3.04 -9.84
CA GLY A 142 -0.10 2.24 -9.85
C GLY A 142 -0.05 1.16 -8.77
N ILE A 143 -0.70 1.36 -7.62
CA ILE A 143 -0.74 0.40 -6.51
C ILE A 143 -1.47 -0.90 -6.91
N PRO A 144 -2.79 -0.90 -7.17
CA PRO A 144 -3.50 -2.13 -7.51
C PRO A 144 -3.00 -2.77 -8.81
N LEU A 145 -2.62 -1.96 -9.80
CA LEU A 145 -2.07 -2.46 -11.06
C LEU A 145 -0.72 -3.15 -10.85
N GLY A 146 0.20 -2.53 -10.10
CA GLY A 146 1.52 -3.09 -9.85
C GLY A 146 1.47 -4.37 -9.00
N ILE A 147 0.63 -4.40 -7.95
CA ILE A 147 0.40 -5.63 -7.17
C ILE A 147 -0.10 -6.76 -8.08
N GLY A 148 -1.16 -6.53 -8.85
CA GLY A 148 -1.71 -7.56 -9.70
C GLY A 148 -0.76 -8.01 -10.82
N LEU A 149 -0.04 -7.07 -11.45
CA LEU A 149 0.98 -7.38 -12.44
C LEU A 149 2.14 -8.18 -11.86
N SER A 150 2.53 -7.96 -10.60
CA SER A 150 3.58 -8.76 -9.96
C SER A 150 3.20 -10.24 -9.87
N PHE A 151 1.96 -10.56 -9.51
CA PHE A 151 1.45 -11.93 -9.49
C PHE A 151 1.30 -12.51 -10.92
N LEU A 152 0.81 -11.73 -11.88
CA LEU A 152 0.72 -12.17 -13.28
C LEU A 152 2.10 -12.52 -13.83
N LEU A 153 3.10 -11.68 -13.61
CA LEU A 153 4.48 -11.93 -14.04
C LEU A 153 5.06 -13.16 -13.32
N ALA A 154 4.90 -13.25 -12.00
CA ALA A 154 5.38 -14.39 -11.23
C ALA A 154 4.78 -15.71 -11.74
N GLY A 155 3.48 -15.74 -12.04
CA GLY A 155 2.82 -16.92 -12.60
C GLY A 155 3.18 -17.21 -14.06
N SER A 156 3.52 -16.19 -14.85
CA SER A 156 3.93 -16.37 -16.25
C SER A 156 5.39 -16.80 -16.39
N PHE A 157 6.24 -16.40 -15.46
CA PHE A 157 7.66 -16.73 -15.43
C PHE A 157 8.01 -17.79 -14.37
N GLU A 158 7.00 -18.52 -13.87
CA GLU A 158 7.16 -19.55 -12.84
C GLU A 158 8.20 -20.61 -13.23
N SER A 159 8.17 -21.09 -14.47
CA SER A 159 9.11 -22.11 -14.98
C SER A 159 10.56 -21.60 -15.12
N GLN A 160 10.76 -20.30 -15.34
CA GLN A 160 12.10 -19.69 -15.39
C GLN A 160 12.67 -19.41 -14.00
N GLY A 161 11.81 -19.43 -12.97
CA GLY A 161 12.16 -19.23 -11.59
C GLY A 161 12.29 -17.77 -11.18
N TRP A 162 12.23 -17.54 -9.87
CA TRP A 162 12.25 -16.20 -9.30
C TRP A 162 13.60 -15.47 -9.52
N ARG A 163 14.71 -16.18 -9.53
CA ARG A 163 16.06 -15.57 -9.67
C ARG A 163 16.22 -14.85 -10.99
N SER A 164 15.91 -15.51 -12.10
CA SER A 164 15.98 -14.93 -13.45
C SER A 164 14.99 -13.77 -13.62
N THR A 165 13.80 -13.91 -13.05
CA THR A 165 12.75 -12.87 -13.11
C THR A 165 13.17 -11.62 -12.33
N PHE A 166 13.75 -11.75 -11.13
CA PHE A 166 14.26 -10.60 -10.37
C PHE A 166 15.43 -9.90 -11.08
N THR A 167 16.34 -10.68 -11.68
CA THR A 167 17.44 -10.12 -12.47
C THR A 167 16.92 -9.35 -13.69
N ALA A 168 15.98 -9.93 -14.45
CA ALA A 168 15.37 -9.28 -15.61
C ALA A 168 14.63 -8.00 -15.21
N LEU A 169 13.89 -8.02 -14.09
CA LEU A 169 13.17 -6.86 -13.57
C LEU A 169 14.13 -5.74 -13.15
N GLY A 170 15.25 -6.08 -12.50
CA GLY A 170 16.28 -5.12 -12.16
C GLY A 170 16.89 -4.46 -13.40
N VAL A 171 17.22 -5.23 -14.43
CA VAL A 171 17.69 -4.70 -15.72
C VAL A 171 16.66 -3.78 -16.38
N ALA A 172 15.39 -4.18 -16.40
CA ALA A 172 14.31 -3.35 -16.93
C ALA A 172 14.17 -2.02 -16.19
N GLY A 173 14.32 -2.03 -14.85
CA GLY A 173 14.29 -0.81 -14.04
C GLY A 173 15.45 0.14 -14.35
N VAL A 174 16.67 -0.37 -14.56
CA VAL A 174 17.80 0.44 -15.00
C VAL A 174 17.50 1.12 -16.35
N MET A 175 16.90 0.41 -17.30
CA MET A 175 16.51 1.00 -18.59
C MET A 175 15.48 2.12 -18.43
N VAL A 176 14.55 2.00 -17.49
CA VAL A 176 13.56 3.05 -17.18
C VAL A 176 14.20 4.26 -16.49
N ALA A 177 15.27 4.07 -15.70
CA ALA A 177 15.96 5.15 -15.03
C ALA A 177 16.76 6.07 -15.99
N LEU A 178 17.34 5.52 -17.04
CA LEU A 178 18.23 6.25 -17.96
C LEU A 178 17.58 7.51 -18.56
N PRO A 179 16.37 7.48 -19.14
CA PRO A 179 15.72 8.67 -19.67
C PRO A 179 15.48 9.76 -18.61
N LEU A 180 15.24 9.38 -17.35
CA LEU A 180 15.00 10.32 -16.26
C LEU A 180 16.24 11.16 -15.91
N VAL A 181 17.43 10.58 -16.03
CA VAL A 181 18.71 11.30 -15.80
C VAL A 181 18.87 12.46 -16.79
N LEU A 182 18.42 12.26 -18.04
CA LEU A 182 18.55 13.24 -19.11
C LEU A 182 17.52 14.38 -19.02
N LEU A 183 16.47 14.20 -18.21
CA LEU A 183 15.42 15.18 -18.06
C LEU A 183 15.84 16.31 -17.11
N ARG A 184 15.75 17.55 -17.56
CA ARG A 184 16.06 18.75 -16.77
C ARG A 184 14.83 19.21 -16.00
N ASP A 185 14.91 19.16 -14.67
CA ASP A 185 13.91 19.74 -13.77
C ASP A 185 14.31 21.21 -13.50
N HIS A 186 13.62 22.14 -14.13
CA HIS A 186 13.80 23.58 -13.89
C HIS A 186 12.88 23.97 -12.73
N ARG A 187 13.44 24.10 -11.54
CA ARG A 187 12.73 24.69 -10.41
C ARG A 187 12.55 26.18 -10.64
N GLY A 188 11.31 26.65 -10.52
CA GLY A 188 11.07 28.04 -10.19
C GLY A 188 11.67 28.35 -8.81
N THR A 189 12.10 29.57 -8.58
CA THR A 189 12.52 30.05 -7.25
C THR A 189 11.41 29.72 -6.25
N LYS A 190 11.71 28.82 -5.30
CA LYS A 190 10.80 28.55 -4.20
C LYS A 190 10.77 29.79 -3.30
N ASP A 191 9.60 30.37 -3.13
CA ASP A 191 9.33 31.15 -1.94
C ASP A 191 9.64 30.27 -0.72
N GLU A 192 10.46 30.74 0.19
CA GLU A 192 10.80 30.03 1.43
C GLU A 192 9.48 29.68 2.13
N ALA A 193 9.16 28.39 2.17
CA ALA A 193 8.00 27.93 2.93
C ALA A 193 8.18 28.37 4.39
N PRO A 194 7.14 28.93 5.05
CA PRO A 194 7.23 29.35 6.43
C PRO A 194 7.80 28.22 7.28
N ARG A 195 8.84 28.48 8.07
CA ARG A 195 9.42 27.50 8.98
C ARG A 195 8.32 26.96 9.87
N GLY A 196 7.96 25.68 9.68
CA GLY A 196 6.95 25.03 10.48
C GLY A 196 7.32 25.04 11.99
N ALA A 197 6.31 24.87 12.86
CA ALA A 197 6.53 24.79 14.29
C ALA A 197 7.60 23.72 14.63
N PRO A 198 8.35 23.86 15.75
CA PRO A 198 9.33 22.89 16.18
C PRO A 198 8.72 21.47 16.26
N PHE A 199 9.48 20.44 15.85
CA PHE A 199 9.00 19.05 15.77
C PHE A 199 8.28 18.59 17.05
N ARG A 200 8.84 18.90 18.24
CA ARG A 200 8.22 18.57 19.52
C ARG A 200 6.82 19.18 19.67
N GLN A 201 6.64 20.41 19.18
CA GLN A 201 5.33 21.09 19.24
C GLN A 201 4.35 20.47 18.23
N GLN A 202 4.82 20.09 17.04
CA GLN A 202 3.99 19.36 16.07
C GLN A 202 3.50 18.03 16.66
N VAL A 203 4.37 17.23 17.27
CA VAL A 203 4.01 15.97 17.93
C VAL A 203 2.98 16.20 19.03
N ARG A 204 3.19 17.19 19.91
CA ARG A 204 2.24 17.55 20.99
C ARG A 204 0.87 17.93 20.43
N ASN A 205 0.85 18.73 19.38
CA ASN A 205 -0.39 19.16 18.74
C ASN A 205 -1.14 17.98 18.09
N VAL A 206 -0.44 17.04 17.46
CA VAL A 206 -1.04 15.80 16.94
C VAL A 206 -1.68 14.99 18.05
N PHE A 207 -0.98 14.76 19.16
CA PHE A 207 -1.56 14.05 20.30
C PHE A 207 -2.79 14.76 20.87
N ALA A 208 -2.79 16.10 20.92
CA ALA A 208 -3.94 16.87 21.37
C ALA A 208 -5.15 16.66 20.42
N VAL A 209 -4.96 16.72 19.10
CA VAL A 209 -6.02 16.46 18.11
C VAL A 209 -6.51 15.01 18.19
N LEU A 210 -5.62 14.04 18.31
CA LEU A 210 -6.00 12.64 18.46
C LEU A 210 -6.81 12.39 19.74
N ARG A 211 -6.46 13.06 20.86
CA ARG A 211 -7.19 12.93 22.12
C ARG A 211 -8.53 13.65 22.10
N SER A 212 -8.68 14.71 21.33
CA SER A 212 -9.89 15.55 21.34
C SER A 212 -11.08 14.94 20.59
N SER A 213 -10.87 13.98 19.66
CA SER A 213 -11.93 13.46 18.81
C SER A 213 -11.97 11.93 18.81
N ARG A 214 -13.02 11.37 19.43
CA ARG A 214 -13.29 9.91 19.38
C ARG A 214 -13.53 9.41 17.95
N THR A 215 -14.08 10.26 17.09
CA THR A 215 -14.30 9.94 15.68
C THR A 215 -12.96 9.72 14.94
N ILE A 216 -11.97 10.61 15.17
CA ILE A 216 -10.63 10.45 14.57
C ILE A 216 -9.97 9.18 15.12
N GLN A 217 -10.01 8.94 16.43
CA GLN A 217 -9.43 7.74 17.05
C GLN A 217 -10.03 6.47 16.44
N ALA A 218 -11.36 6.39 16.38
CA ALA A 218 -12.06 5.25 15.82
C ALA A 218 -11.75 5.07 14.32
N ALA A 219 -11.74 6.16 13.53
CA ALA A 219 -11.43 6.09 12.10
C ALA A 219 -9.99 5.59 11.87
N ILE A 220 -9.01 6.08 12.63
CA ILE A 220 -7.61 5.64 12.52
C ILE A 220 -7.48 4.18 12.96
N ALA A 221 -8.05 3.80 14.11
CA ALA A 221 -8.00 2.42 14.60
C ALA A 221 -8.64 1.45 13.59
N GLY A 222 -9.83 1.77 13.09
CA GLY A 222 -10.49 0.98 12.06
C GLY A 222 -9.65 0.88 10.77
N PHE A 223 -9.02 1.98 10.35
CA PHE A 223 -8.21 2.00 9.14
C PHE A 223 -6.92 1.19 9.27
N VAL A 224 -6.25 1.26 10.44
CA VAL A 224 -5.07 0.41 10.75
C VAL A 224 -5.46 -1.06 10.76
N LEU A 225 -6.56 -1.43 11.42
CA LEU A 225 -7.03 -2.82 11.49
C LEU A 225 -7.48 -3.35 10.12
N ALA A 226 -8.14 -2.53 9.30
CA ALA A 226 -8.50 -2.90 7.93
C ALA A 226 -7.27 -3.21 7.05
N HIS A 227 -6.12 -2.59 7.35
CA HIS A 227 -4.87 -2.86 6.64
C HIS A 227 -4.26 -4.23 6.99
N MET A 228 -4.74 -4.93 8.01
CA MET A 228 -4.37 -6.34 8.25
C MET A 228 -4.75 -7.25 7.08
N ALA A 229 -5.69 -6.84 6.21
CA ALA A 229 -5.98 -7.54 4.97
C ALA A 229 -4.78 -7.64 4.02
N PHE A 230 -3.84 -6.68 4.06
CA PHE A 230 -2.59 -6.75 3.29
C PHE A 230 -1.62 -7.80 3.85
N VAL A 231 -1.70 -8.12 5.15
CA VAL A 231 -1.01 -9.27 5.74
C VAL A 231 -1.59 -10.56 5.16
N GLY A 232 -2.92 -10.65 5.06
CA GLY A 232 -3.58 -11.75 4.38
C GLY A 232 -3.11 -11.90 2.93
N LEU A 233 -2.99 -10.80 2.19
CA LEU A 233 -2.45 -10.81 0.81
C LEU A 233 -1.00 -11.33 0.75
N ALA A 234 -0.15 -10.95 1.70
CA ALA A 234 1.24 -11.39 1.73
C ALA A 234 1.37 -12.92 1.87
N PHE A 235 0.52 -13.55 2.66
CA PHE A 235 0.53 -14.99 2.85
C PHE A 235 -0.43 -15.78 1.93
N MET A 236 -1.21 -15.08 1.09
CA MET A 236 -2.25 -15.68 0.24
C MET A 236 -1.71 -16.75 -0.70
N GLN A 237 -0.62 -16.45 -1.41
CA GLN A 237 0.00 -17.39 -2.36
C GLN A 237 0.52 -18.63 -1.65
N LEU A 238 1.19 -18.47 -0.49
CA LEU A 238 1.66 -19.59 0.32
C LEU A 238 0.52 -20.47 0.80
N TRP A 239 -0.57 -19.86 1.28
CA TRP A 239 -1.76 -20.56 1.73
C TRP A 239 -2.41 -21.39 0.63
N LEU A 240 -2.63 -20.77 -0.55
CA LEU A 240 -3.28 -21.46 -1.68
C LEU A 240 -2.43 -22.62 -2.20
N VAL A 241 -1.11 -22.47 -2.23
CA VAL A 241 -0.22 -23.55 -2.68
C VAL A 241 -0.05 -24.63 -1.62
N ARG A 242 0.27 -24.28 -0.36
CA ARG A 242 0.66 -25.23 0.68
C ARG A 242 -0.53 -25.96 1.33
N GLU A 243 -1.64 -25.24 1.56
CA GLU A 243 -2.79 -25.79 2.29
C GLU A 243 -4.00 -26.10 1.38
N ARG A 244 -4.04 -25.50 0.18
CA ARG A 244 -5.14 -25.74 -0.77
C ARG A 244 -4.74 -26.53 -2.01
N GLY A 245 -3.43 -26.80 -2.19
CA GLY A 245 -2.91 -27.66 -3.23
C GLY A 245 -2.96 -27.09 -4.65
N PHE A 246 -3.07 -25.76 -4.79
CA PHE A 246 -3.05 -25.13 -6.10
C PHE A 246 -1.67 -25.16 -6.73
N ASP A 247 -1.62 -25.24 -8.07
CA ASP A 247 -0.41 -25.00 -8.84
C ASP A 247 0.09 -23.56 -8.66
N PRO A 248 1.37 -23.36 -8.29
CA PRO A 248 1.89 -22.03 -7.98
C PRO A 248 1.77 -21.02 -9.15
N GLY A 249 2.06 -21.46 -10.37
CA GLY A 249 2.03 -20.60 -11.55
C GLY A 249 0.60 -20.25 -11.95
N GLN A 250 -0.29 -21.23 -11.94
CA GLN A 250 -1.70 -21.02 -12.29
C GLN A 250 -2.38 -20.09 -11.30
N ILE A 251 -2.23 -20.34 -9.98
CA ILE A 251 -2.91 -19.55 -8.97
C ILE A 251 -2.34 -18.11 -8.89
N ALA A 252 -1.04 -17.92 -9.13
CA ALA A 252 -0.46 -16.59 -9.21
C ALA A 252 -1.10 -15.76 -10.33
N ARG A 253 -1.27 -16.34 -11.54
CA ARG A 253 -1.97 -15.65 -12.64
C ARG A 253 -3.41 -15.29 -12.28
N GLN A 254 -4.14 -16.20 -11.62
CA GLN A 254 -5.51 -15.95 -11.19
C GLN A 254 -5.57 -14.82 -10.14
N ILE A 255 -4.73 -14.88 -9.11
CA ILE A 255 -4.60 -13.81 -8.12
C ILE A 255 -4.30 -12.49 -8.80
N GLY A 256 -3.34 -12.46 -9.73
CA GLY A 256 -2.95 -11.24 -10.44
C GLY A 256 -4.12 -10.61 -11.21
N GLY A 257 -4.85 -11.40 -11.97
CA GLY A 257 -6.03 -10.95 -12.72
C GLY A 257 -7.15 -10.43 -11.80
N LEU A 258 -7.47 -11.19 -10.74
CA LEU A 258 -8.47 -10.80 -9.75
C LEU A 258 -8.05 -9.55 -8.97
N GLN A 259 -6.78 -9.43 -8.61
CA GLN A 259 -6.24 -8.26 -7.90
C GLN A 259 -6.32 -7.00 -8.76
N ILE A 260 -6.02 -7.07 -10.06
CA ILE A 260 -6.20 -5.93 -10.97
C ILE A 260 -7.67 -5.53 -11.01
N LEU A 261 -8.55 -6.48 -11.31
CA LEU A 261 -9.97 -6.20 -11.49
C LEU A 261 -10.61 -5.65 -10.21
N PHE A 262 -10.52 -6.40 -9.12
CA PHE A 262 -11.21 -6.06 -7.87
C PHE A 262 -10.47 -4.98 -7.07
N GLY A 263 -9.15 -4.89 -7.17
CA GLY A 263 -8.40 -3.79 -6.58
C GLY A 263 -8.71 -2.44 -7.24
N VAL A 264 -8.78 -2.42 -8.58
CA VAL A 264 -9.18 -1.21 -9.33
C VAL A 264 -10.63 -0.85 -9.03
N LEU A 265 -11.55 -1.83 -9.05
CA LEU A 265 -12.95 -1.62 -8.68
C LEU A 265 -13.08 -1.08 -7.25
N GLY A 266 -12.33 -1.64 -6.30
CA GLY A 266 -12.29 -1.14 -4.92
C GLY A 266 -11.88 0.32 -4.85
N SER A 267 -10.78 0.67 -5.51
CA SER A 267 -10.28 2.06 -5.55
C SER A 267 -11.29 3.02 -6.18
N LEU A 268 -11.98 2.61 -7.26
CA LEU A 268 -13.01 3.41 -7.92
C LEU A 268 -14.26 3.56 -7.04
N VAL A 269 -14.74 2.48 -6.43
CA VAL A 269 -15.90 2.50 -5.56
C VAL A 269 -15.62 3.33 -4.31
N GLY A 270 -14.47 3.18 -3.68
CA GLY A 270 -14.07 3.96 -2.52
C GLY A 270 -13.82 5.43 -2.83
N GLY A 271 -13.12 5.71 -3.93
CA GLY A 271 -12.75 7.07 -4.32
C GLY A 271 -13.89 7.84 -4.99
N VAL A 272 -14.38 7.34 -6.14
CA VAL A 272 -15.34 8.09 -6.97
C VAL A 272 -16.77 7.95 -6.46
N LEU A 273 -17.19 6.73 -6.14
CA LEU A 273 -18.55 6.46 -5.70
C LEU A 273 -18.73 6.66 -4.19
N GLY A 274 -17.66 6.56 -3.41
CA GLY A 274 -17.66 6.71 -1.96
C GLY A 274 -18.30 8.03 -1.52
N ASP A 275 -17.94 9.15 -2.16
CA ASP A 275 -18.53 10.47 -1.87
C ASP A 275 -20.03 10.53 -2.15
N ARG A 276 -20.49 9.91 -3.23
CA ARG A 276 -21.90 9.88 -3.60
C ARG A 276 -22.73 9.03 -2.64
N PHE A 277 -22.21 7.86 -2.27
CA PHE A 277 -22.88 6.97 -1.31
C PHE A 277 -22.85 7.54 0.10
N ALA A 278 -21.72 8.08 0.54
CA ALA A 278 -21.57 8.67 1.85
C ALA A 278 -22.56 9.82 2.11
N ARG A 279 -22.87 10.64 1.09
CA ARG A 279 -23.88 11.71 1.21
C ARG A 279 -25.30 11.19 1.48
N ARG A 280 -25.61 9.95 1.07
CA ARG A 280 -26.93 9.33 1.22
C ARG A 280 -27.03 8.42 2.42
N MET A 281 -25.91 8.06 3.04
CA MET A 281 -25.86 7.10 4.15
C MET A 281 -25.85 7.79 5.50
N ALA A 282 -26.52 7.19 6.48
CA ALA A 282 -26.37 7.57 7.87
C ALA A 282 -24.93 7.33 8.32
N GLY A 283 -24.27 8.35 8.93
CA GLY A 283 -22.87 8.26 9.32
C GLY A 283 -21.85 8.57 8.22
N GLY A 284 -22.29 8.99 7.02
CA GLY A 284 -21.41 9.47 5.95
C GLY A 284 -20.38 8.41 5.48
N HIS A 285 -19.13 8.81 5.26
CA HIS A 285 -18.06 7.92 4.81
C HIS A 285 -17.79 6.78 5.81
N ALA A 286 -17.92 7.02 7.11
CA ALA A 286 -17.74 5.98 8.13
C ALA A 286 -18.83 4.92 8.06
N GLY A 287 -20.10 5.32 7.86
CA GLY A 287 -21.21 4.41 7.61
C GLY A 287 -21.03 3.60 6.33
N PHE A 288 -20.55 4.24 5.26
CA PHE A 288 -20.21 3.55 4.00
C PHE A 288 -19.14 2.48 4.20
N MET A 289 -18.06 2.80 4.91
CA MET A 289 -17.00 1.82 5.22
C MET A 289 -17.52 0.64 6.05
N ALA A 290 -18.35 0.92 7.06
CA ALA A 290 -18.95 -0.14 7.87
C ALA A 290 -19.80 -1.09 7.02
N THR A 291 -20.60 -0.55 6.08
CA THR A 291 -21.41 -1.34 5.16
C THR A 291 -20.54 -2.23 4.26
N LEU A 292 -19.45 -1.69 3.71
CA LEU A 292 -18.53 -2.50 2.90
C LEU A 292 -17.92 -3.66 3.69
N VAL A 293 -17.55 -3.41 4.95
CA VAL A 293 -17.02 -4.47 5.82
C VAL A 293 -18.08 -5.55 6.09
N VAL A 294 -19.31 -5.16 6.41
CA VAL A 294 -20.41 -6.10 6.65
C VAL A 294 -20.71 -6.97 5.42
N LEU A 295 -20.55 -6.43 4.23
CA LEU A 295 -20.76 -7.17 2.98
C LEU A 295 -19.59 -8.09 2.63
N CYS A 296 -18.36 -7.61 2.80
CA CYS A 296 -17.17 -8.34 2.33
C CYS A 296 -16.60 -9.31 3.36
N ALA A 297 -16.53 -8.95 4.65
CA ALA A 297 -15.84 -9.76 5.64
C ALA A 297 -16.45 -11.15 5.85
N PRO A 298 -17.80 -11.36 5.83
CA PRO A 298 -18.37 -12.70 5.89
C PRO A 298 -17.96 -13.58 4.70
N LEU A 299 -17.84 -13.02 3.51
CA LEU A 299 -17.40 -13.72 2.30
C LEU A 299 -15.92 -14.11 2.41
N MET A 300 -15.07 -13.21 2.93
CA MET A 300 -13.66 -13.49 3.18
C MET A 300 -13.52 -14.65 4.18
N ILE A 301 -14.19 -14.57 5.32
CA ILE A 301 -14.16 -15.62 6.37
C ILE A 301 -14.69 -16.95 5.82
N ALA A 302 -15.87 -16.95 5.18
CA ALA A 302 -16.48 -18.18 4.66
C ALA A 302 -15.58 -18.89 3.63
N SER A 303 -14.83 -18.12 2.84
CA SER A 303 -13.90 -18.65 1.83
C SER A 303 -12.76 -19.49 2.44
N ARG A 304 -12.44 -19.30 3.73
CA ARG A 304 -11.39 -20.07 4.42
C ARG A 304 -11.81 -21.51 4.75
N PHE A 305 -13.11 -21.80 4.77
CA PHE A 305 -13.65 -23.10 5.19
C PHE A 305 -14.10 -23.99 4.02
N VAL A 306 -14.10 -23.46 2.78
CA VAL A 306 -14.58 -24.21 1.61
C VAL A 306 -13.43 -24.92 0.89
N PRO A 307 -13.70 -26.02 0.15
CA PRO A 307 -12.70 -26.69 -0.67
C PRO A 307 -12.17 -25.81 -1.81
N ALA A 308 -10.99 -26.17 -2.33
CA ALA A 308 -10.28 -25.41 -3.37
C ALA A 308 -11.12 -25.20 -4.66
N GLY A 309 -11.98 -26.16 -5.03
CA GLY A 309 -12.85 -26.03 -6.23
C GLY A 309 -14.13 -25.23 -6.02
N SER A 310 -14.36 -24.69 -4.82
CA SER A 310 -15.61 -23.95 -4.53
C SER A 310 -15.60 -22.54 -5.16
N PRO A 311 -16.69 -22.12 -5.84
CA PRO A 311 -16.85 -20.74 -6.29
C PRO A 311 -16.75 -19.71 -5.14
N LEU A 312 -17.16 -20.08 -3.92
CA LEU A 312 -17.11 -19.21 -2.75
C LEU A 312 -15.66 -18.86 -2.37
N LEU A 313 -14.68 -19.73 -2.67
CA LEU A 313 -13.26 -19.40 -2.50
C LEU A 313 -12.91 -18.15 -3.32
N TYR A 314 -13.25 -18.15 -4.60
CA TYR A 314 -12.97 -17.02 -5.49
C TYR A 314 -13.75 -15.76 -5.12
N VAL A 315 -15.00 -15.89 -4.68
CA VAL A 315 -15.79 -14.75 -4.18
C VAL A 315 -15.11 -14.12 -2.97
N GLY A 316 -14.60 -14.94 -2.03
CA GLY A 316 -13.84 -14.44 -0.89
C GLY A 316 -12.51 -13.78 -1.27
N LEU A 317 -11.79 -14.34 -2.26
CA LEU A 317 -10.59 -13.70 -2.82
C LEU A 317 -10.91 -12.33 -3.44
N CYS A 318 -11.98 -12.23 -4.24
CA CYS A 318 -12.45 -10.97 -4.82
C CYS A 318 -12.76 -9.94 -3.73
N ALA A 319 -13.46 -10.34 -2.67
CA ALA A 319 -13.75 -9.48 -1.51
C ALA A 319 -12.46 -9.03 -0.80
N SER A 320 -11.47 -9.92 -0.65
CA SER A 320 -10.17 -9.63 -0.02
C SER A 320 -9.35 -8.61 -0.82
N PHE A 321 -9.46 -8.59 -2.16
CA PHE A 321 -8.78 -7.63 -3.00
C PHE A 321 -9.52 -6.30 -3.11
N PHE A 322 -10.84 -6.34 -3.06
CA PHE A 322 -11.70 -5.16 -3.18
C PHE A 322 -11.70 -4.31 -1.91
N LEU A 323 -11.93 -4.94 -0.75
CA LEU A 323 -12.23 -4.22 0.49
C LEU A 323 -11.12 -3.24 0.93
N PRO A 324 -9.83 -3.61 1.03
CA PRO A 324 -8.82 -2.70 1.54
C PRO A 324 -8.69 -1.43 0.71
N LEU A 325 -8.81 -1.56 -0.62
CA LEU A 325 -8.69 -0.44 -1.54
C LEU A 325 -9.96 0.43 -1.59
N ALA A 326 -11.13 -0.17 -1.36
CA ALA A 326 -12.39 0.56 -1.25
C ALA A 326 -12.49 1.40 0.04
N LEU A 327 -11.78 1.01 1.10
CA LEU A 327 -11.76 1.74 2.36
C LEU A 327 -10.80 2.93 2.36
N TYR A 328 -9.80 2.97 1.46
CA TYR A 328 -8.68 3.90 1.53
C TYR A 328 -9.11 5.38 1.43
N GLY A 329 -9.85 5.74 0.39
CA GLY A 329 -10.36 7.10 0.17
C GLY A 329 -11.31 7.58 1.28
N PRO A 330 -12.37 6.82 1.59
CA PRO A 330 -13.32 7.17 2.65
C PRO A 330 -12.69 7.32 4.04
N ALA A 331 -11.72 6.47 4.39
CA ALA A 331 -11.03 6.58 5.68
C ALA A 331 -10.24 7.89 5.79
N LEU A 332 -9.50 8.25 4.73
CA LEU A 332 -8.80 9.53 4.69
C LEU A 332 -9.76 10.72 4.72
N ALA A 333 -10.91 10.62 4.04
CA ALA A 333 -11.93 11.67 4.05
C ALA A 333 -12.48 11.91 5.49
N VAL A 334 -12.76 10.85 6.26
CA VAL A 334 -13.18 10.96 7.66
C VAL A 334 -12.08 11.61 8.51
N ILE A 335 -10.86 11.09 8.43
CA ILE A 335 -9.73 11.56 9.24
C ILE A 335 -9.43 13.03 8.95
N GLN A 336 -9.30 13.40 7.67
CA GLN A 336 -8.99 14.78 7.27
C GLN A 336 -10.16 15.74 7.52
N GLY A 337 -11.41 15.28 7.36
CA GLY A 337 -12.59 16.08 7.61
C GLY A 337 -12.75 16.51 9.07
N HIS A 338 -12.29 15.69 10.02
CA HIS A 338 -12.32 16.00 11.45
C HIS A 338 -11.01 16.60 11.95
N THR A 339 -10.01 16.78 11.10
CA THR A 339 -8.71 17.36 11.45
C THR A 339 -8.62 18.83 11.00
N PRO A 340 -8.15 19.75 11.86
CA PRO A 340 -7.89 21.13 11.47
C PRO A 340 -6.99 21.21 10.22
N ALA A 341 -7.29 22.15 9.31
CA ALA A 341 -6.65 22.23 8.00
C ALA A 341 -5.10 22.24 8.07
N GLN A 342 -4.54 22.94 9.06
CA GLN A 342 -3.09 23.09 9.27
C GLN A 342 -2.42 21.78 9.72
N MET A 343 -3.19 20.79 10.20
CA MET A 343 -2.67 19.54 10.76
C MET A 343 -3.01 18.31 9.91
N ARG A 344 -3.76 18.48 8.82
CA ARG A 344 -4.22 17.34 7.97
C ARG A 344 -3.08 16.49 7.45
N SER A 345 -2.01 17.10 6.96
CA SER A 345 -0.84 16.37 6.46
C SER A 345 -0.13 15.60 7.58
N THR A 346 0.04 16.21 8.74
CA THR A 346 0.71 15.59 9.89
C THR A 346 -0.10 14.41 10.44
N VAL A 347 -1.42 14.57 10.63
CA VAL A 347 -2.30 13.48 11.10
C VAL A 347 -2.37 12.35 10.08
N THR A 348 -2.41 12.67 8.78
CA THR A 348 -2.32 11.66 7.71
C THR A 348 -0.98 10.92 7.77
N GLY A 349 0.13 11.63 7.95
CA GLY A 349 1.46 11.02 8.09
C GLY A 349 1.56 10.07 9.28
N VAL A 350 1.04 10.47 10.44
CA VAL A 350 0.97 9.59 11.62
C VAL A 350 0.07 8.38 11.38
N THR A 351 -1.05 8.56 10.70
CA THR A 351 -1.93 7.43 10.32
C THR A 351 -1.19 6.43 9.43
N MET A 352 -0.47 6.91 8.41
CA MET A 352 0.31 6.05 7.52
C MET A 352 1.46 5.36 8.26
N LEU A 353 2.11 6.05 9.19
CA LEU A 353 3.14 5.45 10.05
C LEU A 353 2.56 4.31 10.90
N LEU A 354 1.40 4.52 11.53
CA LEU A 354 0.72 3.48 12.32
C LEU A 354 0.34 2.28 11.44
N ILE A 355 -0.18 2.50 10.24
CA ILE A 355 -0.48 1.43 9.28
C ILE A 355 0.79 0.64 8.95
N ASN A 356 1.86 1.31 8.56
CA ASN A 356 3.09 0.66 8.17
C ASN A 356 3.73 -0.11 9.33
N VAL A 357 3.79 0.47 10.52
CA VAL A 357 4.41 -0.19 11.68
C VAL A 357 3.52 -1.31 12.22
N VAL A 358 2.24 -1.04 12.48
CA VAL A 358 1.36 -1.99 13.15
C VAL A 358 0.85 -3.07 12.20
N ALA A 359 0.25 -2.68 11.06
CA ALA A 359 -0.32 -3.66 10.16
C ALA A 359 0.78 -4.33 9.30
N ILE A 360 1.65 -3.54 8.65
CA ILE A 360 2.58 -4.12 7.68
C ILE A 360 3.80 -4.76 8.35
N ALA A 361 4.53 -4.05 9.23
CA ALA A 361 5.75 -4.59 9.83
C ALA A 361 5.42 -5.65 10.90
N ILE A 362 4.69 -5.25 11.95
CA ILE A 362 4.38 -6.15 13.07
C ILE A 362 3.39 -7.22 12.61
N GLY A 363 2.38 -6.88 11.83
CA GLY A 363 1.38 -7.80 11.35
C GLY A 363 1.97 -8.96 10.53
N ASN A 364 2.83 -8.68 9.53
CA ASN A 364 3.46 -9.74 8.73
C ASN A 364 4.40 -10.61 9.57
N LEU A 365 5.21 -9.99 10.45
CA LEU A 365 6.11 -10.74 11.32
C LEU A 365 5.34 -11.63 12.30
N ALA A 366 4.30 -11.11 12.94
CA ALA A 366 3.45 -11.84 13.86
C ALA A 366 2.70 -12.98 13.15
N ALA A 367 2.15 -12.73 11.96
CA ALA A 367 1.49 -13.73 11.14
C ALA A 367 2.41 -14.90 10.83
N GLY A 368 3.64 -14.62 10.40
CA GLY A 368 4.65 -15.66 10.15
C GLY A 368 5.00 -16.42 11.42
N ALA A 369 5.32 -15.72 12.53
CA ALA A 369 5.69 -16.35 13.80
C ALA A 369 4.57 -17.20 14.41
N VAL A 370 3.32 -16.75 14.33
CA VAL A 370 2.15 -17.52 14.76
C VAL A 370 1.97 -18.75 13.88
N SER A 371 2.10 -18.62 12.56
CA SER A 371 2.04 -19.75 11.63
C SER A 371 3.09 -20.82 11.95
N ASP A 372 4.35 -20.41 12.21
CA ASP A 372 5.44 -21.33 12.56
C ASP A 372 5.16 -22.07 13.89
N ARG A 373 4.65 -21.35 14.91
CA ARG A 373 4.26 -21.95 16.20
C ARG A 373 3.12 -22.94 16.07
N LEU A 374 2.09 -22.63 15.28
CA LEU A 374 0.97 -23.52 15.02
C LEU A 374 1.43 -24.79 14.29
N ALA A 375 2.32 -24.64 13.29
CA ALA A 375 2.90 -25.77 12.58
C ALA A 375 3.73 -26.65 13.52
N ALA A 376 4.57 -26.09 14.37
CA ALA A 376 5.33 -26.81 15.38
C ALA A 376 4.45 -27.51 16.41
N GLY A 377 3.26 -26.97 16.70
CA GLY A 377 2.22 -27.58 17.54
C GLY A 377 1.38 -28.65 16.84
N GLY A 378 1.71 -29.04 15.60
CA GLY A 378 1.02 -30.09 14.84
C GLY A 378 -0.22 -29.64 14.08
N SER A 379 -0.46 -28.33 13.92
CA SER A 379 -1.56 -27.83 13.09
C SER A 379 -1.34 -28.17 11.62
N THR A 380 -2.37 -28.71 10.97
CA THR A 380 -2.36 -29.04 9.53
C THR A 380 -2.70 -27.83 8.64
N SER A 381 -3.20 -26.74 9.21
CA SER A 381 -3.64 -25.55 8.48
C SER A 381 -3.27 -24.24 9.19
N PRO A 382 -1.96 -24.03 9.49
CA PRO A 382 -1.50 -22.87 10.23
C PRO A 382 -1.75 -21.55 9.49
N LEU A 383 -1.60 -21.53 8.16
CA LEU A 383 -1.84 -20.32 7.35
C LEU A 383 -3.34 -20.00 7.27
N THR A 384 -4.23 -21.01 7.18
CA THR A 384 -5.69 -20.79 7.26
C THR A 384 -6.04 -20.04 8.55
N THR A 385 -5.48 -20.46 9.69
CA THR A 385 -5.73 -19.81 10.99
C THR A 385 -5.26 -18.35 10.99
N VAL A 386 -4.07 -18.09 10.44
CA VAL A 386 -3.52 -16.74 10.34
C VAL A 386 -4.39 -15.87 9.43
N LEU A 387 -4.80 -16.37 8.26
CA LEU A 387 -5.66 -15.61 7.36
C LEU A 387 -7.03 -15.33 7.98
N LEU A 388 -7.63 -16.27 8.69
CA LEU A 388 -8.85 -16.05 9.47
C LEU A 388 -8.67 -14.92 10.49
N ALA A 389 -7.54 -14.89 11.19
CA ALA A 389 -7.26 -13.81 12.13
C ALA A 389 -7.21 -12.45 11.42
N THR A 390 -6.60 -12.35 10.23
CA THR A 390 -6.59 -11.11 9.45
C THR A 390 -7.99 -10.69 8.98
N ASP A 391 -8.84 -11.66 8.61
CA ASP A 391 -10.23 -11.39 8.23
C ASP A 391 -11.06 -10.91 9.44
N VAL A 392 -10.83 -11.47 10.65
CA VAL A 392 -11.47 -11.03 11.91
C VAL A 392 -11.05 -9.59 12.25
N PHE A 393 -9.79 -9.20 12.03
CA PHE A 393 -9.39 -7.80 12.18
C PHE A 393 -10.17 -6.86 11.27
N SER A 394 -10.55 -7.31 10.06
CA SER A 394 -11.42 -6.53 9.18
C SER A 394 -12.83 -6.34 9.79
N VAL A 395 -13.39 -7.38 10.45
CA VAL A 395 -14.66 -7.26 11.18
C VAL A 395 -14.55 -6.25 12.32
N ILE A 396 -13.47 -6.34 13.12
CA ILE A 396 -13.21 -5.39 14.22
C ILE A 396 -13.07 -3.97 13.67
N ALA A 397 -12.42 -3.78 12.52
CA ALA A 397 -12.35 -2.49 11.83
C ALA A 397 -13.76 -1.94 11.53
N GLY A 398 -14.69 -2.81 11.11
CA GLY A 398 -16.10 -2.44 10.90
C GLY A 398 -16.77 -1.88 12.16
N VAL A 399 -16.50 -2.47 13.33
CA VAL A 399 -16.99 -1.94 14.62
C VAL A 399 -16.46 -0.52 14.85
N PHE A 400 -15.17 -0.29 14.62
CA PHE A 400 -14.59 1.05 14.75
C PHE A 400 -15.19 2.05 13.74
N PHE A 401 -15.51 1.63 12.52
CA PHE A 401 -16.18 2.49 11.55
C PHE A 401 -17.62 2.81 11.98
N ILE A 402 -18.34 1.87 12.60
CA ILE A 402 -19.65 2.13 13.20
C ILE A 402 -19.52 3.15 14.35
N LEU A 403 -18.52 3.03 15.20
CA LEU A 403 -18.26 4.00 16.26
C LEU A 403 -17.92 5.38 15.68
N ALA A 404 -17.12 5.45 14.64
CA ALA A 404 -16.82 6.69 13.93
C ALA A 404 -18.07 7.32 13.30
N ALA A 405 -18.99 6.51 12.75
CA ALA A 405 -20.23 6.95 12.14
C ALA A 405 -21.23 7.57 13.15
N ARG A 406 -21.16 7.17 14.41
CA ARG A 406 -21.98 7.72 15.50
C ARG A 406 -21.46 9.04 16.07
N GLY A 407 -20.23 9.44 15.69
CA GLY A 407 -19.64 10.69 16.12
C GLY A 407 -20.35 11.92 15.51
N PRO A 408 -20.02 13.13 16.02
CA PRO A 408 -20.59 14.36 15.49
C PRO A 408 -20.29 14.48 13.99
N LYS A 409 -21.30 14.86 13.20
CA LYS A 409 -21.11 15.15 11.79
C LYS A 409 -20.15 16.34 11.66
N VAL A 410 -19.26 16.30 10.67
CA VAL A 410 -18.47 17.49 10.30
C VAL A 410 -19.45 18.61 10.01
N MET A 411 -19.39 19.69 10.79
CA MET A 411 -20.14 20.91 10.45
C MET A 411 -19.63 21.35 9.07
N GLY A 412 -20.54 21.35 8.10
CA GLY A 412 -20.25 21.77 6.73
C GLY A 412 -19.48 23.09 6.73
N ALA A 413 -18.59 23.25 5.77
CA ALA A 413 -17.87 24.49 5.54
C ALA A 413 -18.82 25.66 5.72
N GLN A 414 -18.47 26.57 6.63
CA GLN A 414 -19.22 27.76 6.90
C GLN A 414 -19.54 28.44 5.57
N THR A 415 -20.83 28.59 5.29
CA THR A 415 -21.33 29.55 4.28
C THR A 415 -20.55 30.85 4.45
N PRO A 416 -20.06 31.48 3.37
CA PRO A 416 -19.43 32.78 3.49
C PRO A 416 -20.42 33.71 4.21
N ILE A 417 -19.98 34.31 5.32
CA ILE A 417 -20.70 35.40 5.96
C ILE A 417 -20.86 36.46 4.86
N ALA A 418 -22.11 36.68 4.44
CA ALA A 418 -22.44 37.78 3.58
C ALA A 418 -21.93 39.07 4.25
N ALA A 419 -20.94 39.71 3.61
CA ALA A 419 -20.55 41.05 3.96
C ALA A 419 -21.73 41.97 3.69
N HIS A 420 -22.29 42.55 4.77
CA HIS A 420 -23.13 43.72 4.71
C HIS A 420 -22.26 44.96 4.67
#